data_73d7a4da221fd209f9bd9f5d03bf7b0d
#
_entry.id   73d7a4da221fd209f9bd9f5d03bf7b0d
#
_cell.length_a   1.000
_cell.length_b   1.000
_cell.length_c   1.000
_cell.angle_alpha   90.00
_cell.angle_beta   90.00
_cell.angle_gamma   90.00
#
_symmetry.space_group_name_H-M   'P 1'
#
loop_
_entity.id
_entity.type
_entity.pdbx_description
1 polymer ?
#
loop_
_entity_poly.entity_id
_entity_poly.type
_entity_poly.pdbx_seq_one_letter_code
_entity_poly.pdbx_strand_id
1 'polypeptide(L)'
;SELQLEGPAIPDPERIRLLRHAENSRGGMPIFSIEPGIDDQKWADWQSRWADEQVRFRNLIATFGRNRRWAKTRIKAISRIQKPPFAIPNDLGAAAAVCAAWWAEEFISLTPELSRERNERYASRIRGAISNLRESADGDWGVGGPSLLIPVQQCYLPSLEDSLIACGSVEMLERE
;
A
#
# COMPACT_ATOMS: atom_id res chain seq x y z
N SER A 1 9.29 -28.93 22.00
CA SER A 1 7.93 -28.80 22.50
C SER A 1 7.30 -27.56 21.86
N GLU A 2 6.43 -27.77 20.90
CA GLU A 2 5.60 -26.72 20.30
C GLU A 2 4.66 -26.22 21.37
N LEU A 3 4.80 -24.94 21.72
CA LEU A 3 3.82 -24.20 22.51
C LEU A 3 2.56 -24.06 21.64
N GLN A 4 1.62 -24.98 21.78
CA GLN A 4 0.26 -24.78 21.34
C GLN A 4 -0.37 -23.72 22.25
N LEU A 5 -0.35 -22.48 21.79
CA LEU A 5 -1.14 -21.41 22.38
C LEU A 5 -2.60 -21.65 22.02
N GLU A 6 -3.35 -22.28 22.92
CA GLU A 6 -4.81 -22.34 22.89
C GLU A 6 -5.37 -20.96 23.21
N GLY A 7 -5.36 -20.08 22.23
CA GLY A 7 -6.02 -18.79 22.24
C GLY A 7 -6.92 -18.66 21.03
N PRO A 8 -7.83 -17.67 21.00
CA PRO A 8 -8.59 -17.40 19.79
C PRO A 8 -7.61 -17.16 18.65
N ALA A 9 -7.74 -17.93 17.55
CA ALA A 9 -6.85 -17.85 16.42
C ALA A 9 -6.81 -16.41 15.90
N ILE A 10 -5.67 -15.75 16.09
CA ILE A 10 -5.44 -14.44 15.48
C ILE A 10 -5.38 -14.70 13.97
N PRO A 11 -6.26 -14.05 13.18
CA PRO A 11 -6.22 -14.24 11.72
C PRO A 11 -4.83 -13.88 11.21
N ASP A 12 -4.29 -14.70 10.33
CA ASP A 12 -3.04 -14.41 9.64
C ASP A 12 -3.09 -13.02 9.03
N PRO A 13 -2.03 -12.22 9.14
CA PRO A 13 -1.93 -10.94 8.44
C PRO A 13 -2.26 -11.11 6.96
N GLU A 14 -2.94 -10.13 6.38
CA GLU A 14 -3.37 -10.17 4.97
C GLU A 14 -2.22 -10.52 4.02
N ARG A 15 -1.03 -10.00 4.28
CA ARG A 15 0.18 -10.32 3.54
C ARG A 15 0.48 -11.82 3.51
N ILE A 16 0.39 -12.52 4.65
CA ILE A 16 0.66 -13.96 4.74
C ILE A 16 -0.38 -14.75 3.96
N ARG A 17 -1.65 -14.33 4.01
CA ARG A 17 -2.72 -14.98 3.23
C ARG A 17 -2.48 -14.86 1.72
N LEU A 18 -2.07 -13.68 1.26
CA LEU A 18 -1.76 -13.44 -0.15
C LEU A 18 -0.57 -14.28 -0.61
N LEU A 19 0.51 -14.33 0.18
CA LEU A 19 1.67 -15.18 -0.11
C LEU A 19 1.28 -16.65 -0.20
N ARG A 20 0.56 -17.18 0.78
CA ARG A 20 0.06 -18.57 0.76
C ARG A 20 -0.85 -18.83 -0.44
N HIS A 21 -1.68 -17.86 -0.83
CA HIS A 21 -2.51 -18.01 -2.02
C HIS A 21 -1.66 -18.10 -3.28
N ALA A 22 -0.65 -17.28 -3.40
CA ALA A 22 0.27 -17.31 -4.55
C ALA A 22 1.04 -18.64 -4.62
N GLU A 23 1.59 -19.11 -3.49
CA GLU A 23 2.31 -20.40 -3.38
C GLU A 23 1.43 -21.61 -3.72
N ASN A 24 0.17 -21.59 -3.28
CA ASN A 24 -0.78 -22.69 -3.49
C ASN A 24 -1.50 -22.64 -4.86
N SER A 25 -1.27 -21.63 -5.65
CA SER A 25 -1.83 -21.53 -6.99
C SER A 25 -1.19 -22.52 -7.94
N ARG A 26 -2.00 -23.11 -8.85
CA ARG A 26 -1.50 -24.07 -9.84
C ARG A 26 -0.40 -23.44 -10.70
N GLY A 27 0.80 -23.96 -10.61
CA GLY A 27 1.98 -23.44 -11.31
C GLY A 27 2.71 -22.31 -10.58
N GLY A 28 2.25 -21.92 -9.38
CA GLY A 28 2.75 -20.79 -8.65
C GLY A 28 2.38 -19.45 -9.30
N MET A 29 2.08 -18.44 -8.50
CA MET A 29 1.99 -17.06 -9.00
C MET A 29 3.33 -16.38 -8.75
N PRO A 30 3.95 -15.74 -9.73
CA PRO A 30 5.14 -14.96 -9.50
C PRO A 30 4.85 -13.80 -8.54
N ILE A 31 5.72 -13.61 -7.58
CA ILE A 31 5.63 -12.55 -6.56
C ILE A 31 6.71 -11.53 -6.86
N PHE A 32 6.37 -10.25 -6.72
CA PHE A 32 7.29 -9.13 -6.92
C PHE A 32 7.23 -8.20 -5.71
N SER A 33 8.39 -7.89 -5.15
CA SER A 33 8.50 -6.87 -4.11
C SER A 33 8.43 -5.48 -4.75
N ILE A 34 7.32 -4.77 -4.54
CA ILE A 34 7.16 -3.40 -5.07
C ILE A 34 7.92 -2.40 -4.20
N GLU A 35 7.99 -2.62 -2.90
CA GLU A 35 8.84 -1.82 -2.04
C GLU A 35 10.32 -2.21 -2.25
N PRO A 36 11.23 -1.23 -2.48
CA PRO A 36 12.65 -1.51 -2.60
C PRO A 36 13.21 -2.18 -1.34
N GLY A 37 14.20 -3.06 -1.53
CA GLY A 37 14.86 -3.75 -0.42
C GLY A 37 15.73 -2.82 0.42
N ILE A 38 16.23 -3.36 1.53
CA ILE A 38 17.11 -2.65 2.47
C ILE A 38 18.47 -2.27 1.86
N ASP A 39 18.86 -2.96 0.80
CA ASP A 39 20.14 -2.73 0.10
C ASP A 39 20.03 -1.61 -0.94
N ASP A 40 18.83 -1.09 -1.18
CA ASP A 40 18.61 0.03 -2.11
C ASP A 40 18.97 1.36 -1.45
N GLN A 41 20.14 1.90 -1.80
CA GLN A 41 20.64 3.14 -1.23
C GLN A 41 19.70 4.34 -1.46
N LYS A 42 19.07 4.44 -2.62
CA LYS A 42 18.13 5.54 -2.91
C LYS A 42 16.89 5.46 -2.04
N TRP A 43 16.45 4.24 -1.75
CA TRP A 43 15.32 4.01 -0.86
C TRP A 43 15.69 4.32 0.59
N ALA A 44 16.87 3.92 1.04
CA ALA A 44 17.39 4.26 2.36
C ALA A 44 17.51 5.78 2.55
N ASP A 45 17.99 6.50 1.54
CA ASP A 45 18.08 7.97 1.56
C ASP A 45 16.70 8.61 1.63
N TRP A 46 15.71 8.08 0.89
CA TRP A 46 14.33 8.54 0.97
C TRP A 46 13.74 8.31 2.37
N GLN A 47 13.93 7.12 2.94
CA GLN A 47 13.47 6.79 4.29
C GLN A 47 14.11 7.69 5.34
N SER A 48 15.40 7.98 5.22
CA SER A 48 16.12 8.92 6.11
C SER A 48 15.51 10.32 6.03
N ARG A 49 15.28 10.86 4.83
CA ARG A 49 14.64 12.17 4.66
C ARG A 49 13.23 12.19 5.23
N TRP A 50 12.47 11.12 5.08
CA TRP A 50 11.14 11.02 5.68
C TRP A 50 11.20 10.95 7.21
N ALA A 51 12.14 10.21 7.79
CA ALA A 51 12.39 10.18 9.23
C ALA A 51 12.74 11.57 9.77
N ASP A 52 13.60 12.30 9.08
CA ASP A 52 13.97 13.69 9.43
C ASP A 52 12.73 14.61 9.40
N GLU A 53 11.85 14.47 8.42
CA GLU A 53 10.59 15.22 8.38
C GLU A 53 9.68 14.90 9.56
N GLN A 54 9.64 13.66 10.02
CA GLN A 54 8.81 13.27 11.17
C GLN A 54 9.26 13.96 12.47
N VAL A 55 10.55 14.13 12.68
CA VAL A 55 11.10 14.76 13.88
C VAL A 55 11.16 16.29 13.83
N ARG A 56 10.81 16.90 12.70
CA ARG A 56 10.74 18.37 12.62
C ARG A 56 9.74 18.93 13.60
N PHE A 57 10.12 20.02 14.26
CA PHE A 57 9.33 20.66 15.32
C PHE A 57 7.87 20.94 14.94
N ARG A 58 7.62 21.40 13.71
CA ARG A 58 6.26 21.61 13.18
C ARG A 58 5.41 20.33 13.20
N ASN A 59 6.01 19.19 12.85
CA ASN A 59 5.33 17.91 12.79
C ASN A 59 5.13 17.33 14.21
N LEU A 60 6.10 17.56 15.10
CA LEU A 60 5.95 17.22 16.51
C LEU A 60 4.80 17.99 17.16
N ILE A 61 4.69 19.30 16.91
CA ILE A 61 3.54 20.09 17.38
C ILE A 61 2.24 19.57 16.77
N ALA A 62 2.22 19.22 15.49
CA ALA A 62 1.04 18.68 14.84
C ALA A 62 0.55 17.37 15.48
N THR A 63 1.44 16.58 16.13
CA THR A 63 1.03 15.36 16.83
C THR A 63 0.19 15.62 18.08
N PHE A 64 0.36 16.76 18.77
CA PHE A 64 -0.38 17.07 20.00
C PHE A 64 -1.91 17.10 19.82
N GLY A 65 -2.39 17.47 18.65
CA GLY A 65 -3.83 17.47 18.34
C GLY A 65 -4.32 16.22 17.60
N ARG A 66 -3.45 15.26 17.32
CA ARG A 66 -3.69 14.12 16.43
C ARG A 66 -4.89 13.30 16.83
N ASN A 67 -4.99 12.87 18.08
CA ASN A 67 -6.12 12.06 18.54
C ASN A 67 -7.46 12.78 18.37
N ARG A 68 -7.48 14.09 18.62
CA ARG A 68 -8.70 14.92 18.49
C ARG A 68 -9.09 15.10 17.00
N ARG A 69 -8.10 15.34 16.12
CA ARG A 69 -8.35 15.42 14.68
C ARG A 69 -8.82 14.09 14.13
N TRP A 70 -8.14 13.01 14.50
CA TRP A 70 -8.53 11.67 14.12
C TRP A 70 -9.96 11.33 14.53
N ALA A 71 -10.35 11.59 15.78
CA ALA A 71 -11.70 11.37 16.25
C ALA A 71 -12.74 12.15 15.42
N LYS A 72 -12.49 13.42 15.10
CA LYS A 72 -13.35 14.24 14.24
C LYS A 72 -13.44 13.69 12.81
N THR A 73 -12.31 13.32 12.22
CA THR A 73 -12.23 12.77 10.86
C THR A 73 -12.97 11.43 10.78
N ARG A 74 -12.80 10.58 11.80
CA ARG A 74 -13.53 9.32 11.94
C ARG A 74 -15.04 9.53 11.94
N ILE A 75 -15.55 10.41 12.80
CA ILE A 75 -16.99 10.71 12.90
C ILE A 75 -17.50 11.23 11.57
N LYS A 76 -16.78 12.15 10.93
CA LYS A 76 -17.15 12.70 9.61
C LYS A 76 -17.13 11.64 8.52
N ALA A 77 -16.16 10.73 8.51
CA ALA A 77 -16.08 9.64 7.55
C ALA A 77 -17.26 8.67 7.71
N ILE A 78 -17.55 8.24 8.93
CA ILE A 78 -18.68 7.35 9.22
C ILE A 78 -20.00 8.00 8.80
N SER A 79 -20.21 9.28 9.12
CA SER A 79 -21.45 9.99 8.75
C SER A 79 -21.65 10.15 7.24
N ARG A 80 -20.57 10.17 6.45
CA ARG A 80 -20.63 10.21 4.99
C ARG A 80 -21.05 8.87 4.39
N ILE A 81 -20.57 7.77 4.95
CA ILE A 81 -20.85 6.41 4.46
C ILE A 81 -22.30 6.03 4.70
N GLN A 82 -22.90 6.53 5.79
CA GLN A 82 -24.28 6.27 6.14
C GLN A 82 -25.30 7.01 5.27
N LYS A 83 -24.86 7.90 4.37
CA LYS A 83 -25.75 8.69 3.51
C LYS A 83 -25.74 8.14 2.07
N PRO A 84 -26.94 8.00 1.44
CA PRO A 84 -26.99 7.74 0.01
C PRO A 84 -26.18 8.78 -0.78
N PRO A 85 -25.53 8.42 -1.91
CA PRO A 85 -25.70 7.18 -2.68
C PRO A 85 -24.80 6.00 -2.26
N PHE A 86 -24.05 6.11 -1.17
CA PHE A 86 -23.10 5.07 -0.76
C PHE A 86 -23.83 3.96 0.02
N ALA A 87 -24.37 2.98 -0.69
CA ALA A 87 -25.00 1.80 -0.10
C ALA A 87 -23.96 0.71 0.23
N ILE A 88 -22.93 1.07 1.00
CA ILE A 88 -21.94 0.11 1.50
C ILE A 88 -22.46 -0.47 2.82
N PRO A 89 -22.32 -1.77 3.10
CA PRO A 89 -22.64 -2.33 4.41
C PRO A 89 -21.97 -1.51 5.52
N ASN A 90 -22.75 -1.09 6.51
CA ASN A 90 -22.33 -0.09 7.51
C ASN A 90 -21.05 -0.45 8.25
N ASP A 91 -20.86 -1.73 8.56
CA ASP A 91 -19.68 -2.27 9.24
C ASP A 91 -18.41 -2.21 8.38
N LEU A 92 -18.48 -2.66 7.12
CA LEU A 92 -17.36 -2.62 6.17
C LEU A 92 -16.98 -1.19 5.78
N GLY A 93 -17.98 -0.37 5.46
CA GLY A 93 -17.76 1.02 5.09
C GLY A 93 -17.22 1.86 6.24
N ALA A 94 -17.68 1.64 7.46
CA ALA A 94 -17.18 2.32 8.65
C ALA A 94 -15.74 1.92 8.96
N ALA A 95 -15.40 0.64 8.86
CA ALA A 95 -14.05 0.15 9.07
C ALA A 95 -13.06 0.74 8.04
N ALA A 96 -13.42 0.73 6.75
CA ALA A 96 -12.61 1.31 5.68
C ALA A 96 -12.39 2.82 5.89
N ALA A 97 -13.42 3.56 6.26
CA ALA A 97 -13.31 4.99 6.53
C ALA A 97 -12.44 5.32 7.75
N VAL A 98 -12.53 4.50 8.80
CA VAL A 98 -11.66 4.63 9.98
C VAL A 98 -10.22 4.37 9.62
N CYS A 99 -9.93 3.33 8.85
CA CYS A 99 -8.58 3.04 8.37
C CYS A 99 -8.04 4.19 7.49
N ALA A 100 -8.81 4.68 6.53
CA ALA A 100 -8.40 5.80 5.68
C ALA A 100 -8.13 7.08 6.49
N ALA A 101 -8.95 7.39 7.49
CA ALA A 101 -8.75 8.54 8.36
C ALA A 101 -7.48 8.38 9.23
N TRP A 102 -7.25 7.19 9.76
CA TRP A 102 -6.06 6.88 10.51
C TRP A 102 -4.78 7.08 9.67
N TRP A 103 -4.74 6.49 8.49
CA TRP A 103 -3.59 6.60 7.61
C TRP A 103 -3.32 8.02 7.14
N ALA A 104 -4.37 8.80 6.86
CA ALA A 104 -4.21 10.21 6.52
C ALA A 104 -3.54 11.03 7.62
N GLU A 105 -3.81 10.71 8.89
CA GLU A 105 -3.15 11.36 10.03
C GLU A 105 -1.72 10.82 10.28
N GLU A 106 -1.46 9.53 9.99
CA GLU A 106 -0.12 8.94 10.12
C GLU A 106 0.89 9.57 9.14
N PHE A 107 0.43 9.94 7.95
CA PHE A 107 1.28 10.47 6.89
C PHE A 107 1.31 12.00 6.80
N ILE A 108 0.93 12.70 7.86
CA ILE A 108 0.98 14.16 7.90
C ILE A 108 2.40 14.73 7.69
N SER A 109 3.42 13.94 8.00
CA SER A 109 4.83 14.28 7.78
C SER A 109 5.33 14.00 6.36
N LEU A 110 4.53 13.29 5.55
CA LEU A 110 4.90 12.99 4.17
C LEU A 110 4.67 14.22 3.29
N THR A 111 5.75 14.91 2.93
CA THR A 111 5.68 16.08 2.06
C THR A 111 5.21 15.69 0.65
N PRO A 112 4.62 16.62 -0.12
CA PRO A 112 4.23 16.32 -1.51
C PRO A 112 5.39 15.80 -2.36
N GLU A 113 6.60 16.29 -2.13
CA GLU A 113 7.81 15.86 -2.82
C GLU A 113 8.16 14.40 -2.48
N LEU A 114 8.27 14.07 -1.19
CA LEU A 114 8.52 12.69 -0.75
C LEU A 114 7.42 11.73 -1.19
N SER A 115 6.17 12.18 -1.18
CA SER A 115 5.04 11.38 -1.69
C SER A 115 5.18 11.10 -3.18
N ARG A 116 5.53 12.11 -3.97
CA ARG A 116 5.75 11.97 -5.41
C ARG A 116 6.89 11.00 -5.70
N GLU A 117 8.06 11.20 -5.10
CA GLU A 117 9.24 10.33 -5.28
C GLU A 117 8.91 8.86 -4.97
N ARG A 118 8.21 8.59 -3.86
CA ARG A 118 7.78 7.25 -3.51
C ARG A 118 6.86 6.66 -4.58
N ASN A 119 5.85 7.40 -4.99
CA ASN A 119 4.85 6.90 -5.94
C ASN A 119 5.42 6.70 -7.33
N GLU A 120 6.33 7.59 -7.79
CA GLU A 120 7.06 7.41 -9.04
C GLU A 120 7.94 6.16 -8.99
N ARG A 121 8.60 5.90 -7.86
CA ARG A 121 9.39 4.70 -7.67
C ARG A 121 8.52 3.44 -7.71
N TYR A 122 7.40 3.43 -7.00
CA TYR A 122 6.46 2.31 -7.02
C TYR A 122 5.88 2.10 -8.43
N ALA A 123 5.49 3.15 -9.13
CA ALA A 123 5.01 3.06 -10.50
C ALA A 123 6.05 2.45 -11.45
N SER A 124 7.31 2.86 -11.33
CA SER A 124 8.43 2.33 -12.09
C SER A 124 8.63 0.82 -11.85
N ARG A 125 8.57 0.38 -10.60
CA ARG A 125 8.71 -1.03 -10.20
C ARG A 125 7.51 -1.87 -10.63
N ILE A 126 6.30 -1.36 -10.51
CA ILE A 126 5.08 -2.02 -11.02
C ILE A 126 5.18 -2.25 -12.53
N ARG A 127 5.64 -1.26 -13.27
CA ARG A 127 5.88 -1.40 -14.71
C ARG A 127 6.96 -2.44 -15.02
N GLY A 128 8.01 -2.50 -14.20
CA GLY A 128 9.05 -3.52 -14.31
C GLY A 128 8.52 -4.93 -14.06
N ALA A 129 7.66 -5.11 -13.05
CA ALA A 129 6.99 -6.39 -12.81
C ALA A 129 6.14 -6.84 -14.00
N ILE A 130 5.35 -5.93 -14.59
CA ILE A 130 4.55 -6.23 -15.79
C ILE A 130 5.44 -6.56 -16.99
N SER A 131 6.56 -5.83 -17.17
CA SER A 131 7.52 -6.12 -18.24
C SER A 131 8.15 -7.50 -18.06
N ASN A 132 8.58 -7.83 -16.85
CA ASN A 132 9.12 -9.16 -16.53
C ASN A 132 8.09 -10.28 -16.84
N LEU A 133 6.82 -10.07 -16.48
CA LEU A 133 5.76 -11.02 -16.80
C LEU A 133 5.56 -11.20 -18.32
N ARG A 134 5.66 -10.13 -19.09
CA ARG A 134 5.53 -10.18 -20.56
C ARG A 134 6.71 -10.88 -21.23
N GLU A 135 7.92 -10.63 -20.74
CA GLU A 135 9.16 -11.23 -21.29
C GLU A 135 9.30 -12.71 -20.93
N SER A 136 8.78 -13.10 -19.78
CA SER A 136 8.77 -14.51 -19.35
C SER A 136 7.71 -15.35 -20.05
N ALA A 137 7.23 -14.92 -21.19
CA ALA A 137 6.07 -15.43 -21.89
C ALA A 137 6.19 -16.86 -22.46
N ASP A 138 6.32 -17.84 -21.59
CA ASP A 138 5.76 -19.18 -21.80
C ASP A 138 4.23 -19.17 -21.56
N GLY A 139 3.65 -18.02 -21.20
CA GLY A 139 2.27 -17.85 -20.84
C GLY A 139 1.42 -17.36 -22.00
N ASP A 140 0.43 -18.13 -22.40
CA ASP A 140 -0.70 -17.65 -23.16
C ASP A 140 -1.53 -16.72 -22.26
N TRP A 141 -1.18 -15.42 -22.24
CA TRP A 141 -1.85 -14.40 -21.42
C TRP A 141 -3.24 -14.02 -21.95
N GLY A 142 -3.68 -14.67 -23.04
CA GLY A 142 -4.92 -14.30 -23.71
C GLY A 142 -4.90 -12.87 -24.30
N VAL A 143 -6.06 -12.37 -24.69
CA VAL A 143 -6.20 -11.09 -25.40
C VAL A 143 -5.84 -9.87 -24.53
N GLY A 144 -5.91 -9.99 -23.19
CA GLY A 144 -5.69 -8.89 -22.25
C GLY A 144 -4.26 -8.70 -21.76
N GLY A 145 -3.37 -9.68 -22.03
CA GLY A 145 -2.02 -9.68 -21.46
C GLY A 145 -1.98 -10.03 -19.96
N PRO A 146 -0.81 -9.95 -19.31
CA PRO A 146 -0.65 -10.29 -17.91
C PRO A 146 -1.37 -9.29 -17.00
N SER A 147 -1.94 -9.79 -15.91
CA SER A 147 -2.57 -9.00 -14.86
C SER A 147 -1.74 -9.06 -13.58
N LEU A 148 -1.58 -7.93 -12.91
CA LEU A 148 -0.87 -7.81 -11.64
C LEU A 148 -1.84 -7.37 -10.55
N LEU A 149 -1.95 -8.15 -9.48
CA LEU A 149 -2.72 -7.77 -8.29
C LEU A 149 -1.79 -7.06 -7.29
N ILE A 150 -2.11 -5.81 -6.98
CA ILE A 150 -1.30 -5.00 -6.08
C ILE A 150 -2.14 -4.60 -4.87
N PRO A 151 -1.92 -5.21 -3.69
CA PRO A 151 -2.53 -4.73 -2.47
C PRO A 151 -1.92 -3.38 -2.09
N VAL A 152 -2.75 -2.36 -2.03
CA VAL A 152 -2.33 -1.00 -1.66
C VAL A 152 -3.31 -0.41 -0.64
N GLN A 153 -2.79 0.37 0.27
CA GLN A 153 -3.64 1.07 1.23
C GLN A 153 -4.47 2.14 0.52
N GLN A 154 -5.74 2.21 0.88
CA GLN A 154 -6.72 3.08 0.23
C GLN A 154 -6.29 4.55 0.13
N CYS A 155 -5.57 5.07 1.13
CA CYS A 155 -5.11 6.46 1.12
C CYS A 155 -4.05 6.76 0.04
N TYR A 156 -3.34 5.73 -0.44
CA TYR A 156 -2.33 5.89 -1.49
C TYR A 156 -2.85 5.64 -2.89
N LEU A 157 -4.01 4.98 -3.01
CA LEU A 157 -4.52 4.55 -4.30
C LEU A 157 -4.60 5.68 -5.33
N PRO A 158 -5.21 6.87 -5.03
CA PRO A 158 -5.32 7.93 -6.03
C PRO A 158 -3.96 8.44 -6.51
N SER A 159 -3.02 8.69 -5.60
CA SER A 159 -1.70 9.22 -5.95
C SER A 159 -0.81 8.21 -6.65
N LEU A 160 -0.99 6.91 -6.38
CA LEU A 160 -0.30 5.85 -7.10
C LEU A 160 -0.87 5.69 -8.51
N GLU A 161 -2.20 5.77 -8.67
CA GLU A 161 -2.87 5.73 -9.96
C GLU A 161 -2.42 6.88 -10.87
N ASP A 162 -2.40 8.11 -10.35
CA ASP A 162 -1.86 9.28 -11.05
C ASP A 162 -0.40 9.06 -11.49
N SER A 163 0.42 8.50 -10.61
CA SER A 163 1.82 8.21 -10.92
C SER A 163 1.99 7.08 -11.94
N LEU A 164 1.13 6.08 -11.92
CA LEU A 164 1.11 5.02 -12.93
C LEU A 164 0.74 5.56 -14.32
N ILE A 165 -0.10 6.57 -14.40
CA ILE A 165 -0.45 7.22 -15.67
C ILE A 165 0.69 8.12 -16.15
N ALA A 166 1.27 8.92 -15.28
CA ALA A 166 2.26 9.93 -15.61
C ALA A 166 3.70 9.39 -15.78
N CYS A 167 4.08 8.38 -15.01
CA CYS A 167 5.45 7.85 -14.99
C CYS A 167 5.69 6.91 -16.17
N GLY A 168 6.66 7.24 -17.02
CA GLY A 168 7.12 6.38 -18.13
C GLY A 168 8.30 5.48 -17.79
N SER A 169 8.94 5.65 -16.62
CA SER A 169 10.12 4.88 -16.24
C SER A 169 9.75 3.43 -15.88
N VAL A 170 10.71 2.53 -16.13
CA VAL A 170 10.58 1.10 -15.86
C VAL A 170 11.81 0.66 -15.07
N GLU A 171 11.60 0.09 -13.91
CA GLU A 171 12.64 -0.54 -13.10
C GLU A 171 12.39 -2.04 -13.07
N MET A 172 13.25 -2.80 -13.76
CA MET A 172 13.11 -4.25 -13.84
C MET A 172 13.24 -4.88 -12.46
N LEU A 173 12.32 -5.79 -12.16
CA LEU A 173 12.29 -6.54 -10.91
C LEU A 173 12.58 -8.00 -11.19
N GLU A 174 13.35 -8.60 -10.29
CA GLU A 174 13.51 -10.06 -10.24
C GLU A 174 12.30 -10.66 -9.51
N ARG A 175 11.97 -11.90 -9.88
CA ARG A 175 10.93 -12.69 -9.18
C ARG A 175 11.49 -13.19 -7.85
N GLU A 176 10.70 -13.10 -6.82
CA GLU A 176 10.98 -13.75 -5.54
C GLU A 176 10.56 -15.23 -5.57
#